data_87610eead26cc0b6ed5494015c2d867c
#
_entry.id   87610eead26cc0b6ed5494015c2d867c
#
_cell.length_a   1.000
_cell.length_b   1.000
_cell.length_c   1.000
_cell.angle_alpha   90.00
_cell.angle_beta   90.00
_cell.angle_gamma   90.00
#
_symmetry.space_group_name_H-M   'P 1'
#
loop_
_entity.id
_entity.type
_entity.pdbx_description
1 polymer ?
#
loop_
_entity_poly.entity_id
_entity_poly.type
_entity_poly.pdbx_seq_one_letter_code
_entity_poly.pdbx_strand_id
1 'polypeptide(L)'
;MKKLLSLILALTMGLGLTLPAHAAEEPVSDAAAASTDELTAAEETADAALARVTQLVKDALGLNTEGYDDFWGDRYENGLTDVWSLSWSGSDGDLSVEALDDGTVISYRLGQTYSAYSAFPTFPGGDADAAARAARDFLDKVLGAGETVELGEPRNAASLSSDSIRFSGSILLNGLPSPLTYSITVRGEDNQVIRFSRDAAAGTFLGEVPGAESSVDQETAAADLAATLALRLEYVLEEDGTSAVLRYVPEDTDTYYIDAVTGEALNMTELEALLGGMAGAAGDDTAAAAETAADSGSGLTEAEQAGIAQLEGVLSSAALDEALRSEAAYGLDGYALSSASYTLVEAREEGEEDQVLCALYYVASGEDYRSRTFTVDARTGAVQSIWSSAPWLEEGESPALTREQAQARAEDYLSRLCGGRWDTLALAEEESLEESRRPYYTFTYVRQSDGIPFPENYYAVAIDAMDGSVYRLDYVYGEDVTFASPEDIVDEAAALAAWAGTYETTLAYRLVPRALDSGDETEARLMELGAGYWYGLRLTYGL
;
A
#
# COMPACT_ATOMS: atom_id res chain seq x y z
N MET A 1 4.70 -4.06 24.72
CA MET A 1 4.42 -2.64 24.46
C MET A 1 5.43 -2.13 23.44
N LYS A 2 5.00 -1.63 22.32
CA LYS A 2 5.68 -1.14 21.12
C LYS A 2 5.84 -2.20 20.03
N LYS A 3 4.86 -2.21 19.11
CA LYS A 3 5.00 -2.25 17.66
C LYS A 3 3.64 -2.53 17.00
N LEU A 4 2.79 -1.53 16.98
CA LEU A 4 1.80 -1.35 15.92
C LEU A 4 2.15 -0.02 15.29
N LEU A 5 3.02 -0.06 14.30
CA LEU A 5 3.38 1.09 13.50
C LEU A 5 2.64 1.00 12.17
N SER A 6 1.73 1.94 12.03
CA SER A 6 1.29 2.58 10.79
C SER A 6 2.05 2.15 9.53
N LEU A 7 1.39 1.43 8.66
CA LEU A 7 1.78 1.32 7.26
C LEU A 7 1.12 2.49 6.52
N ILE A 8 1.75 3.65 6.55
CA ILE A 8 1.43 4.72 5.60
C ILE A 8 2.14 4.37 4.31
N LEU A 9 1.38 3.88 3.35
CA LEU A 9 1.83 3.61 2.00
C LEU A 9 2.04 4.95 1.29
N ALA A 10 3.29 5.39 1.17
CA ALA A 10 3.65 6.48 0.28
C ALA A 10 3.55 5.96 -1.16
N LEU A 11 2.45 6.27 -1.84
CA LEU A 11 2.26 5.97 -3.26
C LEU A 11 3.01 7.03 -4.07
N THR A 12 4.27 6.78 -4.38
CA THR A 12 4.98 7.53 -5.42
C THR A 12 4.64 6.88 -6.77
N MET A 13 3.66 7.42 -7.47
CA MET A 13 3.40 7.07 -8.86
C MET A 13 4.46 7.69 -9.76
N GLY A 14 5.45 6.89 -10.15
CA GLY A 14 6.28 7.16 -11.31
C GLY A 14 5.66 6.52 -12.54
N LEU A 15 4.79 7.21 -13.26
CA LEU A 15 4.30 6.79 -14.56
C LEU A 15 5.19 7.35 -15.65
N GLY A 16 6.15 6.56 -16.10
CA GLY A 16 6.84 6.77 -17.37
C GLY A 16 5.99 6.26 -18.52
N LEU A 17 5.28 7.14 -19.22
CA LEU A 17 4.64 6.85 -20.49
C LEU A 17 5.49 7.43 -21.64
N THR A 18 6.15 6.54 -22.38
CA THR A 18 6.71 6.87 -23.69
C THR A 18 5.64 6.70 -24.75
N LEU A 19 5.22 7.78 -25.38
CA LEU A 19 4.40 7.76 -26.59
C LEU A 19 5.27 7.94 -27.84
N PRO A 20 5.00 7.21 -28.95
CA PRO A 20 5.72 7.42 -30.21
C PRO A 20 5.14 8.60 -30.97
N ALA A 21 6.03 9.44 -31.48
CA ALA A 21 5.72 10.53 -32.38
C ALA A 21 5.18 10.00 -33.72
N HIS A 22 4.04 10.53 -34.16
CA HIS A 22 3.63 10.49 -35.58
C HIS A 22 3.38 11.90 -36.06
N ALA A 23 4.22 12.30 -37.01
CA ALA A 23 4.08 13.52 -37.77
C ALA A 23 3.01 13.34 -38.87
N ALA A 24 2.14 14.31 -39.04
CA ALA A 24 1.43 14.54 -40.29
C ALA A 24 1.16 16.03 -40.45
N GLU A 25 1.69 16.58 -41.55
CA GLU A 25 1.54 17.96 -42.02
C GLU A 25 0.20 18.22 -42.72
N GLU A 26 -0.26 19.51 -42.53
CA GLU A 26 -0.93 20.42 -43.50
C GLU A 26 -2.46 20.31 -43.71
N PRO A 27 -3.11 21.39 -44.27
CA PRO A 27 -2.67 22.75 -44.57
C PRO A 27 -3.58 23.92 -44.10
N VAL A 28 -3.01 25.12 -44.21
CA VAL A 28 -3.55 26.47 -44.06
C VAL A 28 -4.77 26.77 -44.92
N SER A 29 -5.75 27.48 -44.37
CA SER A 29 -6.72 28.26 -45.16
C SER A 29 -7.05 29.58 -44.46
N ASP A 30 -6.69 30.67 -45.12
CA ASP A 30 -7.09 32.05 -44.85
C ASP A 30 -8.61 32.26 -44.92
N ALA A 31 -9.14 33.05 -44.01
CA ALA A 31 -10.14 34.09 -44.32
C ALA A 31 -10.48 34.98 -43.10
N ALA A 32 -9.93 36.16 -43.13
CA ALA A 32 -10.57 37.50 -42.93
C ALA A 32 -11.58 37.75 -41.81
N ALA A 33 -11.13 38.55 -40.83
CA ALA A 33 -11.70 39.82 -40.33
C ALA A 33 -13.16 39.94 -39.91
N ALA A 34 -13.41 40.22 -38.64
CA ALA A 34 -14.03 41.52 -38.18
C ALA A 34 -14.21 41.55 -36.65
N SER A 35 -13.80 42.72 -36.13
CA SER A 35 -14.34 43.54 -35.02
C SER A 35 -14.08 43.15 -33.55
N THR A 36 -13.10 43.84 -33.03
CA THR A 36 -13.09 44.89 -31.98
C THR A 36 -13.87 44.67 -30.68
N ASP A 37 -13.07 44.82 -29.63
CA ASP A 37 -13.36 45.21 -28.25
C ASP A 37 -13.89 44.13 -27.29
N GLU A 38 -12.94 43.35 -26.80
CA GLU A 38 -12.76 43.09 -25.36
C GLU A 38 -11.26 43.05 -25.11
N LEU A 39 -10.80 43.88 -24.18
CA LEU A 39 -9.44 43.88 -23.66
C LEU A 39 -9.25 42.57 -22.89
N THR A 40 -8.98 41.50 -23.59
CA THR A 40 -8.40 40.30 -22.99
C THR A 40 -6.99 40.64 -22.53
N ALA A 41 -6.71 40.39 -21.25
CA ALA A 41 -5.32 40.38 -20.76
C ALA A 41 -4.48 39.60 -21.79
N ALA A 42 -3.41 40.22 -22.28
CA ALA A 42 -2.53 39.57 -23.24
C ALA A 42 -2.03 38.29 -22.59
N GLU A 43 -2.28 37.14 -23.23
CA GLU A 43 -1.72 35.88 -22.77
C GLU A 43 -0.21 36.06 -22.62
N GLU A 44 0.31 35.77 -21.42
CA GLU A 44 1.72 35.85 -21.13
C GLU A 44 2.47 34.83 -22.03
N THR A 45 3.50 35.25 -22.74
CA THR A 45 4.29 34.31 -23.54
C THR A 45 5.05 33.34 -22.63
N ALA A 46 5.31 32.11 -23.10
CA ALA A 46 6.03 31.10 -22.33
C ALA A 46 7.40 31.62 -21.81
N ASP A 47 8.12 32.39 -22.63
CA ASP A 47 9.39 33.00 -22.23
C ASP A 47 9.22 34.04 -21.12
N ALA A 48 8.15 34.83 -21.14
CA ALA A 48 7.87 35.81 -20.09
C ALA A 48 7.48 35.13 -18.77
N ALA A 49 6.67 34.08 -18.83
CA ALA A 49 6.30 33.26 -17.69
C ALA A 49 7.53 32.55 -17.07
N LEU A 50 8.40 31.96 -17.91
CA LEU A 50 9.66 31.37 -17.44
C LEU A 50 10.55 32.41 -16.75
N ALA A 51 10.70 33.59 -17.33
CA ALA A 51 11.51 34.66 -16.73
C ALA A 51 10.93 35.11 -15.38
N ARG A 52 9.60 35.25 -15.28
CA ARG A 52 8.89 35.61 -14.05
C ARG A 52 9.10 34.57 -12.96
N VAL A 53 8.83 33.30 -13.24
CA VAL A 53 8.96 32.22 -12.26
C VAL A 53 10.41 32.04 -11.83
N THR A 54 11.36 32.14 -12.77
CA THR A 54 12.79 32.10 -12.45
C THR A 54 13.16 33.21 -11.46
N GLN A 55 12.66 34.43 -11.67
CA GLN A 55 12.94 35.54 -10.75
C GLN A 55 12.30 35.34 -9.38
N LEU A 56 11.03 34.88 -9.32
CA LEU A 56 10.35 34.56 -8.07
C LEU A 56 11.12 33.51 -7.24
N VAL A 57 11.58 32.44 -7.88
CA VAL A 57 12.38 31.40 -7.23
C VAL A 57 13.73 31.94 -6.74
N LYS A 58 14.41 32.74 -7.55
CA LYS A 58 15.70 33.35 -7.14
C LYS A 58 15.52 34.28 -5.95
N ASP A 59 14.46 35.09 -5.94
CA ASP A 59 14.16 36.01 -4.84
C ASP A 59 13.79 35.25 -3.56
N ALA A 60 12.91 34.23 -3.65
CA ALA A 60 12.48 33.44 -2.51
C ALA A 60 13.65 32.71 -1.83
N LEU A 61 14.51 32.05 -2.61
CA LEU A 61 15.63 31.29 -2.08
C LEU A 61 16.88 32.13 -1.81
N GLY A 62 16.96 33.35 -2.36
CA GLY A 62 18.14 34.19 -2.32
C GLY A 62 19.30 33.60 -3.16
N LEU A 63 19.01 33.08 -4.35
CA LEU A 63 19.95 32.40 -5.19
C LEU A 63 20.89 33.40 -5.93
N ASN A 64 22.19 33.17 -5.80
CA ASN A 64 23.16 33.75 -6.70
C ASN A 64 23.53 32.74 -7.79
N THR A 65 23.12 32.99 -9.02
CA THR A 65 23.33 32.10 -10.16
C THR A 65 24.46 32.57 -11.12
N GLU A 66 25.25 33.58 -10.74
CA GLU A 66 26.32 34.14 -11.59
C GLU A 66 27.49 33.16 -11.87
N GLY A 67 27.58 32.07 -11.06
CA GLY A 67 28.63 31.06 -11.20
C GLY A 67 28.26 29.87 -12.08
N TYR A 68 27.05 29.85 -12.67
CA TYR A 68 26.63 28.80 -13.58
C TYR A 68 26.80 29.22 -15.04
N ASP A 69 27.24 28.28 -15.88
CA ASP A 69 27.54 28.53 -17.29
C ASP A 69 26.31 28.38 -18.18
N ASP A 70 25.38 27.47 -17.81
CA ASP A 70 24.19 27.16 -18.57
C ASP A 70 22.92 27.24 -17.70
N PHE A 71 21.80 27.60 -18.33
CA PHE A 71 20.45 27.60 -17.73
C PHE A 71 19.45 26.95 -18.67
N TRP A 72 18.62 26.07 -18.11
CA TRP A 72 17.49 25.47 -18.79
C TRP A 72 16.24 25.61 -17.93
N GLY A 73 15.13 25.97 -18.56
CA GLY A 73 13.82 26.01 -17.91
C GLY A 73 12.75 25.38 -18.78
N ASP A 74 11.93 24.54 -18.21
CA ASP A 74 10.81 23.88 -18.89
C ASP A 74 9.58 23.83 -17.99
N ARG A 75 8.40 23.67 -18.61
CA ARG A 75 7.13 23.54 -17.91
C ARG A 75 6.48 22.21 -18.28
N TYR A 76 6.08 21.47 -17.28
CA TYR A 76 5.34 20.23 -17.45
C TYR A 76 4.10 20.21 -16.59
N GLU A 77 3.11 19.45 -17.04
CA GLU A 77 1.85 19.28 -16.33
C GLU A 77 1.98 18.15 -15.31
N ASN A 78 1.55 18.41 -14.08
CA ASN A 78 1.51 17.43 -12.99
C ASN A 78 0.08 17.30 -12.47
N GLY A 79 -0.79 16.66 -13.26
CA GLY A 79 -2.19 16.40 -12.91
C GLY A 79 -3.01 17.66 -12.66
N LEU A 80 -2.89 18.23 -11.47
CA LEU A 80 -3.68 19.39 -11.03
C LEU A 80 -3.05 20.75 -11.33
N THR A 81 -1.74 20.79 -11.61
CA THR A 81 -1.03 22.06 -11.75
C THR A 81 0.17 21.93 -12.67
N ASP A 82 0.55 23.04 -13.26
CA ASP A 82 1.76 23.15 -14.02
C ASP A 82 2.96 23.37 -13.11
N VAL A 83 4.03 22.64 -13.38
CA VAL A 83 5.28 22.73 -12.65
C VAL A 83 6.38 23.22 -13.57
N TRP A 84 7.11 24.22 -13.12
CA TRP A 84 8.31 24.72 -13.76
C TRP A 84 9.53 23.99 -13.24
N SER A 85 10.30 23.38 -14.12
CA SER A 85 11.62 22.79 -13.84
C SER A 85 12.70 23.76 -14.26
N LEU A 86 13.47 24.27 -13.33
CA LEU A 86 14.55 25.24 -13.54
C LEU A 86 15.87 24.56 -13.20
N SER A 87 16.83 24.59 -14.12
CA SER A 87 18.13 23.94 -13.95
C SER A 87 19.28 24.88 -14.36
N TRP A 88 20.23 24.99 -13.49
CA TRP A 88 21.50 25.71 -13.74
C TRP A 88 22.64 24.70 -13.65
N SER A 89 23.54 24.71 -14.63
CA SER A 89 24.69 23.83 -14.64
C SER A 89 25.99 24.63 -14.81
N GLY A 90 27.04 24.14 -14.17
CA GLY A 90 28.38 24.77 -14.20
C GLY A 90 29.48 23.83 -13.76
N SER A 91 30.72 24.36 -13.79
CA SER A 91 31.92 23.57 -13.44
C SER A 91 31.92 23.05 -12.00
N ASP A 92 31.23 23.74 -11.09
CA ASP A 92 31.25 23.46 -9.65
C ASP A 92 30.04 22.61 -9.20
N GLY A 93 29.10 22.32 -10.11
CA GLY A 93 27.92 21.49 -9.88
C GLY A 93 26.67 22.02 -10.56
N ASP A 94 25.57 21.35 -10.28
CA ASP A 94 24.26 21.63 -10.85
C ASP A 94 23.27 22.03 -9.75
N LEU A 95 22.40 22.98 -10.07
CA LEU A 95 21.27 23.37 -9.24
C LEU A 95 19.99 23.11 -10.00
N SER A 96 19.04 22.38 -9.42
CA SER A 96 17.70 22.25 -9.96
C SER A 96 16.64 22.64 -8.94
N VAL A 97 15.60 23.33 -9.42
CA VAL A 97 14.46 23.77 -8.62
C VAL A 97 13.20 23.49 -9.40
N GLU A 98 12.23 22.88 -8.75
CA GLU A 98 10.86 22.78 -9.27
C GLU A 98 9.98 23.74 -8.49
N ALA A 99 9.14 24.48 -9.21
CA ALA A 99 8.26 25.46 -8.62
C ALA A 99 6.90 25.55 -9.34
N LEU A 100 5.89 25.96 -8.62
CA LEU A 100 4.59 26.33 -9.21
C LEU A 100 4.67 27.65 -9.94
N ASP A 101 3.62 28.00 -10.67
CA ASP A 101 3.55 29.23 -11.46
C ASP A 101 3.63 30.53 -10.61
N ASP A 102 3.22 30.44 -9.36
CA ASP A 102 3.36 31.54 -8.38
C ASP A 102 4.75 31.65 -7.71
N GLY A 103 5.69 30.76 -8.07
CA GLY A 103 7.03 30.69 -7.51
C GLY A 103 7.14 29.84 -6.24
N THR A 104 6.09 29.16 -5.80
CA THR A 104 6.13 28.21 -4.67
C THR A 104 7.10 27.06 -5.00
N VAL A 105 8.18 26.95 -4.22
CA VAL A 105 9.21 25.92 -4.42
C VAL A 105 8.71 24.59 -3.88
N ILE A 106 8.66 23.56 -4.76
CA ILE A 106 8.26 22.20 -4.40
C ILE A 106 9.43 21.23 -4.31
N SER A 107 10.49 21.51 -5.04
CA SER A 107 11.71 20.70 -5.01
C SER A 107 12.94 21.59 -5.19
N TYR A 108 14.01 21.25 -4.50
CA TYR A 108 15.33 21.89 -4.62
C TYR A 108 16.40 20.83 -4.54
N ARG A 109 17.34 20.87 -5.44
CA ARG A 109 18.48 19.96 -5.45
C ARG A 109 19.75 20.68 -5.86
N LEU A 110 20.75 20.65 -5.00
CA LEU A 110 22.10 21.12 -5.27
C LEU A 110 23.00 19.91 -5.47
N GLY A 111 23.38 19.66 -6.72
CA GLY A 111 24.36 18.66 -7.10
C GLY A 111 25.76 19.25 -6.98
N GLN A 112 26.73 18.44 -6.57
CA GLN A 112 28.14 18.77 -6.69
C GLN A 112 28.78 17.88 -7.74
N THR A 113 29.70 18.42 -8.50
CA THR A 113 30.57 17.61 -9.35
C THR A 113 31.43 16.76 -8.42
N TYR A 114 31.13 15.47 -8.35
CA TYR A 114 31.95 14.54 -7.59
C TYR A 114 33.35 14.50 -8.19
N SER A 115 34.30 15.11 -7.51
CA SER A 115 35.72 14.78 -7.72
C SER A 115 35.91 13.33 -7.28
N ALA A 116 36.12 12.42 -8.21
CA ALA A 116 36.21 10.99 -7.98
C ALA A 116 37.38 10.54 -7.08
N TYR A 117 38.08 11.45 -6.45
CA TYR A 117 39.26 11.20 -5.63
C TYR A 117 39.31 12.09 -4.38
N SER A 118 38.35 11.99 -3.47
CA SER A 118 38.72 12.26 -2.08
C SER A 118 39.31 10.97 -1.49
N ALA A 119 40.63 10.95 -1.38
CA ALA A 119 41.40 9.75 -1.04
C ALA A 119 41.28 9.28 0.42
N PHE A 120 40.39 9.87 1.21
CA PHE A 120 40.15 9.49 2.61
C PHE A 120 38.68 9.60 2.96
N PRO A 121 38.10 8.62 3.69
CA PRO A 121 36.80 8.80 4.26
C PRO A 121 36.84 9.96 5.27
N THR A 122 36.23 11.07 4.89
CA THR A 122 35.94 12.14 5.85
C THR A 122 34.82 11.62 6.74
N PHE A 123 35.10 11.50 8.02
CA PHE A 123 34.02 11.21 8.99
C PHE A 123 33.09 12.43 8.98
N PRO A 124 31.80 12.25 8.68
CA PRO A 124 30.85 13.36 8.74
C PRO A 124 30.78 13.84 10.19
N GLY A 125 31.37 14.97 10.43
CA GLY A 125 31.28 15.68 11.71
C GLY A 125 30.12 16.66 11.67
N GLY A 126 28.93 16.22 11.22
CA GLY A 126 27.76 17.08 11.14
C GLY A 126 27.26 17.47 12.53
N ASP A 127 27.22 18.76 12.82
CA ASP A 127 26.53 19.31 13.98
C ASP A 127 25.02 19.31 13.70
N ALA A 128 24.27 18.40 14.33
CA ALA A 128 22.83 18.26 14.15
C ALA A 128 22.08 19.56 14.47
N ASP A 129 22.54 20.32 15.47
CA ASP A 129 21.92 21.61 15.83
C ASP A 129 22.18 22.69 14.75
N ALA A 130 23.37 22.71 14.16
CA ALA A 130 23.68 23.62 13.07
C ALA A 130 22.90 23.25 11.80
N ALA A 131 22.81 21.97 11.48
CA ALA A 131 21.99 21.47 10.38
C ALA A 131 20.49 21.79 10.58
N ALA A 132 19.97 21.64 11.80
CA ALA A 132 18.60 21.98 12.13
C ALA A 132 18.30 23.47 11.97
N ARG A 133 19.25 24.36 12.30
CA ARG A 133 19.12 25.80 12.03
C ARG A 133 19.07 26.08 10.54
N ALA A 134 20.00 25.53 9.76
CA ALA A 134 20.03 25.69 8.31
C ALA A 134 18.76 25.16 7.63
N ALA A 135 18.22 24.05 8.12
CA ALA A 135 16.96 23.51 7.64
C ALA A 135 15.78 24.46 7.92
N ARG A 136 15.68 25.02 9.13
CA ARG A 136 14.64 26.01 9.47
C ARG A 136 14.76 27.27 8.63
N ASP A 137 15.97 27.84 8.51
CA ASP A 137 16.22 29.04 7.70
C ASP A 137 15.85 28.84 6.22
N PHE A 138 15.94 27.61 5.72
CA PHE A 138 15.50 27.28 4.36
C PHE A 138 13.99 27.08 4.29
N LEU A 139 13.41 26.37 5.23
CA LEU A 139 11.95 26.13 5.30
C LEU A 139 11.18 27.46 5.42
N ASP A 140 11.67 28.41 6.20
CA ASP A 140 11.08 29.76 6.32
C ASP A 140 11.01 30.52 4.97
N LYS A 141 11.82 30.13 3.99
CA LYS A 141 11.83 30.76 2.65
C LYS A 141 10.86 30.11 1.66
N VAL A 142 10.53 28.82 1.87
CA VAL A 142 9.76 28.02 0.89
C VAL A 142 8.34 27.69 1.35
N LEU A 143 8.03 27.98 2.62
CA LEU A 143 6.67 27.81 3.14
C LEU A 143 5.77 28.98 2.75
N GLY A 144 4.55 28.65 2.38
CA GLY A 144 3.51 29.61 2.01
C GLY A 144 2.82 30.27 3.21
N ALA A 145 1.93 31.20 2.93
CA ALA A 145 1.11 31.84 3.96
C ALA A 145 0.19 30.81 4.65
N GLY A 146 0.21 30.77 5.97
CA GLY A 146 -0.59 29.80 6.76
C GLY A 146 0.04 28.42 6.89
N GLU A 147 1.20 28.20 6.27
CA GLU A 147 1.97 26.96 6.42
C GLU A 147 3.03 27.11 7.51
N THR A 148 3.15 26.11 8.34
CA THR A 148 4.23 25.99 9.33
C THR A 148 4.70 24.54 9.42
N VAL A 149 5.88 24.32 9.98
CA VAL A 149 6.41 22.97 10.21
C VAL A 149 6.99 22.83 11.59
N GLU A 150 6.84 21.64 12.16
CA GLU A 150 7.68 21.19 13.25
C GLU A 150 8.83 20.38 12.65
N LEU A 151 10.07 20.81 12.91
CA LEU A 151 11.22 20.10 12.38
C LEU A 151 11.34 18.73 13.05
N GLY A 152 11.26 17.69 12.25
CA GLY A 152 11.39 16.30 12.72
C GLY A 152 12.78 16.00 13.28
N GLU A 153 12.90 14.86 13.95
CA GLU A 153 14.19 14.40 14.48
C GLU A 153 15.24 14.17 13.38
N PRO A 154 16.50 14.53 13.62
CA PRO A 154 17.58 14.36 12.66
C PRO A 154 17.83 12.87 12.39
N ARG A 155 17.77 12.49 11.13
CA ARG A 155 18.14 11.15 10.68
C ARG A 155 19.55 11.16 10.11
N ASN A 156 20.28 10.07 10.30
CA ASN A 156 21.68 9.90 9.86
C ASN A 156 22.73 10.78 10.55
N ALA A 157 22.37 11.58 11.55
CA ALA A 157 23.32 12.46 12.26
C ALA A 157 24.52 11.70 12.86
N ALA A 158 24.34 10.44 13.23
CA ALA A 158 25.38 9.57 13.79
C ALA A 158 25.89 8.51 12.76
N SER A 159 25.52 8.62 11.49
CA SER A 159 25.93 7.64 10.47
C SER A 159 27.37 7.86 10.04
N LEU A 160 28.19 6.82 10.06
CA LEU A 160 29.55 6.84 9.51
C LEU A 160 29.59 6.69 7.98
N SER A 161 28.44 6.38 7.36
CA SER A 161 28.30 6.16 5.92
C SER A 161 27.61 7.30 5.18
N SER A 162 27.12 8.31 5.89
CA SER A 162 26.42 9.46 5.31
C SER A 162 27.08 10.77 5.74
N ASP A 163 27.31 11.64 4.79
CA ASP A 163 27.82 13.00 4.99
C ASP A 163 26.69 14.04 5.14
N SER A 164 25.45 13.59 5.26
CA SER A 164 24.29 14.45 5.27
C SER A 164 23.30 14.07 6.37
N ILE A 165 22.63 15.09 6.91
CA ILE A 165 21.59 14.98 7.94
C ILE A 165 20.26 15.30 7.27
N ARG A 166 19.28 14.41 7.47
CA ARG A 166 17.93 14.54 6.90
C ARG A 166 16.90 14.82 7.99
N PHE A 167 16.02 15.77 7.70
CA PHE A 167 14.81 16.04 8.46
C PHE A 167 13.59 15.79 7.58
N SER A 168 12.49 15.36 8.17
CA SER A 168 11.21 15.19 7.47
C SER A 168 10.06 15.31 8.48
N GLY A 169 8.90 15.70 8.00
CA GLY A 169 7.71 15.84 8.83
C GLY A 169 6.51 16.29 8.02
N SER A 170 5.43 16.63 8.72
CA SER A 170 4.23 17.18 8.11
C SER A 170 4.26 18.70 8.07
N ILE A 171 3.60 19.27 7.07
CA ILE A 171 3.33 20.70 6.98
C ILE A 171 2.02 20.95 7.71
N LEU A 172 2.02 21.85 8.66
CA LEU A 172 0.80 22.30 9.33
C LEU A 172 0.14 23.39 8.49
N LEU A 173 -1.16 23.29 8.30
CA LEU A 173 -1.98 24.30 7.65
C LEU A 173 -2.79 25.06 8.71
N ASN A 174 -2.69 26.38 8.73
CA ASN A 174 -3.33 27.21 9.76
C ASN A 174 -3.04 26.75 11.20
N GLY A 175 -1.88 26.16 11.43
CA GLY A 175 -1.46 25.62 12.73
C GLY A 175 -2.02 24.25 13.09
N LEU A 176 -2.77 23.58 12.18
CA LEU A 176 -3.32 22.24 12.37
C LEU A 176 -2.57 21.19 11.54
N PRO A 177 -2.50 19.93 12.01
CA PRO A 177 -1.94 18.84 11.24
C PRO A 177 -2.59 18.71 9.86
N SER A 178 -1.78 18.37 8.85
CA SER A 178 -2.25 18.13 7.49
C SER A 178 -1.58 16.89 6.88
N PRO A 179 -2.10 16.36 5.78
CA PRO A 179 -1.48 15.23 5.07
C PRO A 179 -0.25 15.63 4.25
N LEU A 180 0.03 16.94 4.13
CA LEU A 180 1.16 17.43 3.36
C LEU A 180 2.47 17.18 4.11
N THR A 181 3.48 16.73 3.39
CA THR A 181 4.78 16.38 3.96
C THR A 181 5.93 17.19 3.35
N TYR A 182 7.04 17.20 4.06
CA TYR A 182 8.30 17.74 3.54
C TYR A 182 9.47 16.84 3.91
N SER A 183 10.55 16.99 3.15
CA SER A 183 11.85 16.39 3.43
C SER A 183 12.96 17.35 3.06
N ILE A 184 13.92 17.54 3.96
CA ILE A 184 15.07 18.40 3.75
C ILE A 184 16.35 17.69 4.16
N THR A 185 17.39 17.83 3.35
CA THR A 185 18.70 17.23 3.58
C THR A 185 19.77 18.31 3.61
N VAL A 186 20.54 18.32 4.66
CA VAL A 186 21.61 19.27 4.93
C VAL A 186 22.94 18.53 4.90
N ARG A 187 23.93 19.07 4.18
CA ARG A 187 25.28 18.51 4.13
C ARG A 187 26.00 18.78 5.46
N GLY A 188 26.61 17.74 6.04
CA GLY A 188 27.26 17.82 7.35
C GLY A 188 28.52 18.66 7.40
N GLU A 189 29.22 18.82 6.27
CA GLU A 189 30.50 19.53 6.19
C GLU A 189 30.34 21.04 6.39
N ASP A 190 29.34 21.65 5.75
CA ASP A 190 29.17 23.11 5.67
C ASP A 190 27.76 23.59 6.06
N ASN A 191 26.88 22.65 6.45
CA ASN A 191 25.48 22.91 6.77
C ASN A 191 24.68 23.52 5.61
N GLN A 192 25.08 23.26 4.36
CA GLN A 192 24.32 23.70 3.19
C GLN A 192 23.17 22.74 2.93
N VAL A 193 21.97 23.29 2.66
CA VAL A 193 20.84 22.49 2.16
C VAL A 193 21.17 22.01 0.76
N ILE A 194 21.14 20.67 0.57
CA ILE A 194 21.47 20.03 -0.71
C ILE A 194 20.25 19.39 -1.37
N ARG A 195 19.19 19.16 -0.61
CA ARG A 195 17.93 18.63 -1.15
C ARG A 195 16.78 19.12 -0.30
N PHE A 196 15.71 19.46 -0.96
CA PHE A 196 14.40 19.72 -0.36
C PHE A 196 13.31 19.20 -1.29
N SER A 197 12.24 18.66 -0.72
CA SER A 197 11.01 18.33 -1.42
C SER A 197 9.83 18.49 -0.48
N ARG A 198 8.69 18.86 -1.03
CA ARG A 198 7.43 18.97 -0.30
C ARG A 198 6.24 18.63 -1.19
N ASP A 199 5.14 18.28 -0.56
CA ASP A 199 3.86 18.25 -1.24
C ASP A 199 3.37 19.71 -1.40
N ALA A 200 3.03 20.07 -2.64
CA ALA A 200 2.42 21.37 -2.91
C ALA A 200 0.90 21.24 -2.77
N ALA A 201 0.30 22.10 -1.95
CA ALA A 201 -1.14 22.08 -1.71
C ALA A 201 -1.97 22.08 -3.01
N ALA A 202 -1.61 22.93 -3.97
CA ALA A 202 -2.27 23.00 -5.27
C ALA A 202 -2.10 21.75 -6.14
N GLY A 203 -1.07 20.93 -5.90
CA GLY A 203 -0.82 19.67 -6.62
C GLY A 203 -1.35 18.42 -5.92
N THR A 204 -1.85 18.54 -4.69
CA THR A 204 -2.24 17.40 -3.86
C THR A 204 -3.74 17.19 -3.79
N PHE A 205 -4.53 18.25 -3.82
CA PHE A 205 -5.99 18.19 -3.69
C PHE A 205 -6.69 19.27 -4.50
N LEU A 206 -7.98 19.07 -4.72
CA LEU A 206 -8.86 20.03 -5.38
C LEU A 206 -9.44 21.04 -4.36
N GLY A 207 -9.57 22.28 -4.80
CA GLY A 207 -10.18 23.36 -4.04
C GLY A 207 -9.18 24.12 -3.16
N GLU A 208 -9.71 24.97 -2.32
CA GLU A 208 -8.94 25.82 -1.41
C GLU A 208 -8.75 25.14 -0.05
N VAL A 209 -7.72 25.56 0.70
CA VAL A 209 -7.54 25.14 2.09
C VAL A 209 -8.70 25.65 2.93
N PRO A 210 -9.51 24.78 3.56
CA PRO A 210 -10.61 25.22 4.43
C PRO A 210 -10.11 26.04 5.61
N GLY A 211 -10.96 26.90 6.17
CA GLY A 211 -10.65 27.59 7.43
C GLY A 211 -10.42 26.61 8.59
N ALA A 212 -9.64 27.02 9.58
CA ALA A 212 -9.34 26.19 10.75
C ALA A 212 -10.45 26.19 11.83
N GLU A 213 -11.55 26.90 11.59
CA GLU A 213 -12.66 27.00 12.55
C GLU A 213 -13.61 25.79 12.40
N SER A 214 -13.80 25.07 13.49
CA SER A 214 -14.76 23.98 13.58
C SER A 214 -16.13 24.49 14.03
N SER A 215 -17.20 23.97 13.40
CA SER A 215 -18.59 24.19 13.84
C SER A 215 -19.06 23.13 14.84
N VAL A 216 -18.33 22.00 14.93
CA VAL A 216 -18.58 20.90 15.85
C VAL A 216 -17.53 20.94 16.95
N ASP A 217 -17.94 20.83 18.21
CA ASP A 217 -16.98 20.73 19.31
C ASP A 217 -16.38 19.33 19.42
N GLN A 218 -15.19 19.25 20.01
CA GLN A 218 -14.42 18.01 20.11
C GLN A 218 -15.15 16.89 20.88
N GLU A 219 -15.92 17.24 21.91
CA GLU A 219 -16.66 16.26 22.72
C GLU A 219 -17.80 15.63 21.91
N THR A 220 -18.54 16.45 21.16
CA THR A 220 -19.57 15.98 20.23
C THR A 220 -18.96 15.09 19.13
N ALA A 221 -17.88 15.55 18.50
CA ALA A 221 -17.21 14.78 17.46
C ALA A 221 -16.66 13.42 17.98
N ALA A 222 -16.14 13.39 19.20
CA ALA A 222 -15.68 12.16 19.82
C ALA A 222 -16.84 11.19 20.10
N ALA A 223 -18.01 11.70 20.54
CA ALA A 223 -19.20 10.89 20.74
C ALA A 223 -19.76 10.33 19.42
N ASP A 224 -19.82 11.18 18.39
CA ASP A 224 -20.28 10.77 17.06
C ASP A 224 -19.33 9.74 16.43
N LEU A 225 -18.01 9.91 16.60
CA LEU A 225 -17.00 8.96 16.14
C LEU A 225 -17.11 7.63 16.89
N ALA A 226 -17.33 7.65 18.21
CA ALA A 226 -17.57 6.43 18.98
C ALA A 226 -18.85 5.71 18.55
N ALA A 227 -19.87 6.46 18.08
CA ALA A 227 -21.13 5.86 17.60
C ALA A 227 -20.99 5.19 16.21
N THR A 228 -19.94 5.47 15.44
CA THR A 228 -19.68 4.77 14.17
C THR A 228 -19.00 3.42 14.38
N LEU A 229 -18.48 3.16 15.58
CA LEU A 229 -17.72 1.95 15.88
C LEU A 229 -18.66 0.83 16.32
N ALA A 230 -18.55 -0.30 15.69
CA ALA A 230 -19.13 -1.56 16.14
C ALA A 230 -17.99 -2.46 16.67
N LEU A 231 -18.23 -3.10 17.80
CA LEU A 231 -17.30 -4.05 18.39
C LEU A 231 -17.87 -5.46 18.34
N ARG A 232 -17.05 -6.42 17.98
CA ARG A 232 -17.38 -7.84 18.14
C ARG A 232 -16.52 -8.47 19.22
N LEU A 233 -17.09 -9.43 19.91
CA LEU A 233 -16.36 -10.24 20.88
C LEU A 233 -15.72 -11.42 20.18
N GLU A 234 -14.42 -11.61 20.37
CA GLU A 234 -13.70 -12.76 19.85
C GLU A 234 -12.61 -13.24 20.81
N TYR A 235 -12.15 -14.46 20.60
CA TYR A 235 -10.96 -14.97 21.22
C TYR A 235 -9.73 -14.49 20.45
N VAL A 236 -8.72 -14.06 21.18
CA VAL A 236 -7.42 -13.62 20.65
C VAL A 236 -6.32 -14.42 21.33
N LEU A 237 -5.40 -14.95 20.54
CA LEU A 237 -4.28 -15.74 21.05
C LEU A 237 -3.29 -14.85 21.80
N GLU A 238 -2.87 -15.26 22.98
CA GLU A 238 -1.81 -14.59 23.74
C GLU A 238 -0.43 -14.91 23.16
N GLU A 239 0.59 -14.16 23.61
CA GLU A 239 1.97 -14.33 23.12
C GLU A 239 2.58 -15.73 23.43
N ASP A 240 1.96 -16.50 24.33
CA ASP A 240 2.36 -17.87 24.65
C ASP A 240 1.99 -18.92 23.58
N GLY A 241 1.18 -18.53 22.59
CA GLY A 241 0.74 -19.38 21.48
C GLY A 241 -0.26 -20.47 21.86
N THR A 242 -0.68 -20.57 23.13
CA THR A 242 -1.52 -21.67 23.66
C THR A 242 -2.73 -21.20 24.46
N SER A 243 -2.77 -19.93 24.88
CA SER A 243 -3.87 -19.35 25.65
C SER A 243 -4.65 -18.36 24.78
N ALA A 244 -5.94 -18.53 24.68
CA ALA A 244 -6.85 -17.59 23.99
C ALA A 244 -7.72 -16.86 25.02
N VAL A 245 -7.68 -15.53 24.97
CA VAL A 245 -8.46 -14.65 25.86
C VAL A 245 -9.52 -13.90 25.08
N LEU A 246 -10.59 -13.51 25.80
CA LEU A 246 -11.71 -12.78 25.20
C LEU A 246 -11.36 -11.29 25.07
N ARG A 247 -11.55 -10.74 23.89
CA ARG A 247 -11.37 -9.32 23.60
C ARG A 247 -12.51 -8.80 22.72
N TYR A 248 -12.88 -7.57 22.99
CA TYR A 248 -13.66 -6.79 22.04
C TYR A 248 -12.70 -6.17 21.01
N VAL A 249 -12.97 -6.44 19.75
CA VAL A 249 -12.21 -5.89 18.61
C VAL A 249 -13.16 -5.11 17.71
N PRO A 250 -12.69 -4.13 16.93
CA PRO A 250 -13.52 -3.49 15.92
C PRO A 250 -14.13 -4.53 14.96
N GLU A 251 -15.41 -4.39 14.65
CA GLU A 251 -16.12 -5.29 13.74
C GLU A 251 -15.61 -5.18 12.30
N ASP A 252 -15.24 -3.97 11.91
CA ASP A 252 -14.62 -3.67 10.64
C ASP A 252 -13.26 -2.96 10.81
N THR A 253 -12.52 -2.81 9.74
CA THR A 253 -11.25 -2.06 9.68
C THR A 253 -11.40 -0.71 9.01
N ASP A 254 -12.63 -0.25 8.87
CA ASP A 254 -12.95 1.01 8.21
C ASP A 254 -12.40 2.20 8.97
N THR A 255 -12.00 3.22 8.22
CA THR A 255 -11.48 4.45 8.78
C THR A 255 -12.58 5.51 8.75
N TYR A 256 -12.97 5.97 9.94
CA TYR A 256 -14.00 6.99 10.12
C TYR A 256 -13.41 8.33 10.54
N TYR A 257 -13.98 9.40 9.98
CA TYR A 257 -13.73 10.77 10.42
C TYR A 257 -15.07 11.50 10.61
N ILE A 258 -15.07 12.54 11.42
CA ILE A 258 -16.20 13.47 11.53
C ILE A 258 -15.81 14.78 10.84
N ASP A 259 -16.54 15.19 9.83
CA ASP A 259 -16.37 16.50 9.20
C ASP A 259 -16.60 17.61 10.24
N ALA A 260 -15.58 18.41 10.50
CA ALA A 260 -15.61 19.39 11.60
C ALA A 260 -16.54 20.58 11.32
N VAL A 261 -17.01 20.75 10.08
CA VAL A 261 -17.90 21.83 9.67
C VAL A 261 -19.35 21.37 9.63
N THR A 262 -19.61 20.18 9.08
CA THR A 262 -20.97 19.64 8.89
C THR A 262 -21.42 18.70 10.00
N GLY A 263 -20.50 18.06 10.73
CA GLY A 263 -20.78 17.01 11.70
C GLY A 263 -21.09 15.65 11.05
N GLU A 264 -20.89 15.51 9.74
CA GLU A 264 -21.13 14.26 9.02
C GLU A 264 -20.03 13.24 9.33
N ALA A 265 -20.43 11.99 9.59
CA ALA A 265 -19.49 10.88 9.68
C ALA A 265 -19.07 10.45 8.27
N LEU A 266 -17.77 10.37 8.04
CA LEU A 266 -17.14 10.00 6.77
C LEU A 266 -16.50 8.63 6.92
N ASN A 267 -17.07 7.61 6.26
CA ASN A 267 -16.41 6.32 6.09
C ASN A 267 -15.48 6.39 4.87
N MET A 268 -14.19 6.47 5.11
CA MET A 268 -13.18 6.62 4.06
C MET A 268 -13.09 5.40 3.16
N THR A 269 -13.26 4.21 3.72
CA THR A 269 -13.23 2.95 2.97
C THR A 269 -14.37 2.86 1.96
N GLU A 270 -15.59 3.21 2.40
CA GLU A 270 -16.75 3.27 1.49
C GLU A 270 -16.61 4.36 0.43
N LEU A 271 -16.13 5.56 0.82
CA LEU A 271 -15.92 6.66 -0.13
C LEU A 271 -14.90 6.28 -1.23
N GLU A 272 -13.80 5.63 -0.86
CA GLU A 272 -12.81 5.15 -1.82
C GLU A 272 -13.38 4.02 -2.71
N ALA A 273 -14.15 3.10 -2.15
CA ALA A 273 -14.78 2.02 -2.89
C ALA A 273 -15.84 2.53 -3.89
N LEU A 274 -16.67 3.49 -3.47
CA LEU A 274 -17.72 4.07 -4.33
C LEU A 274 -17.14 4.91 -5.48
N LEU A 275 -16.04 5.60 -5.24
CA LEU A 275 -15.43 6.49 -6.22
C LEU A 275 -14.29 5.83 -7.01
N GLY A 276 -13.65 4.80 -6.42
CA GLY A 276 -12.44 4.16 -6.95
C GLY A 276 -12.63 2.83 -7.66
N GLY A 277 -13.86 2.43 -7.97
CA GLY A 277 -14.16 1.11 -8.54
C GLY A 277 -13.49 0.81 -9.87
N MET A 278 -12.17 0.75 -9.93
CA MET A 278 -11.31 0.09 -10.93
C MET A 278 -9.81 0.38 -10.71
N ALA A 279 -9.24 0.00 -9.60
CA ALA A 279 -7.79 -0.13 -9.49
C ALA A 279 -7.43 -1.60 -9.30
N GLY A 280 -7.15 -2.28 -10.42
CA GLY A 280 -6.61 -3.63 -10.40
C GLY A 280 -5.21 -3.63 -9.76
N ALA A 281 -5.06 -4.32 -8.65
CA ALA A 281 -3.76 -4.58 -8.06
C ALA A 281 -2.96 -5.50 -8.98
N ALA A 282 -1.87 -5.01 -9.54
CA ALA A 282 -0.85 -5.81 -10.20
C ALA A 282 -0.03 -6.51 -9.11
N GLY A 283 -0.23 -7.82 -8.97
CA GLY A 283 0.62 -8.68 -8.15
C GLY A 283 1.95 -8.92 -8.85
N ASP A 284 3.03 -8.63 -8.16
CA ASP A 284 4.39 -8.87 -8.63
C ASP A 284 4.84 -10.26 -8.16
N ASP A 285 4.84 -11.22 -9.08
CA ASP A 285 5.34 -12.58 -8.85
C ASP A 285 6.79 -12.66 -9.33
N THR A 286 7.72 -12.56 -8.40
CA THR A 286 9.13 -12.90 -8.66
C THR A 286 9.46 -14.29 -8.13
N ALA A 287 9.38 -15.30 -9.00
CA ALA A 287 9.93 -16.62 -8.74
C ALA A 287 11.42 -16.64 -9.12
N ALA A 288 12.29 -16.81 -8.15
CA ALA A 288 13.71 -17.04 -8.38
C ALA A 288 13.97 -18.55 -8.60
N ALA A 289 14.46 -18.90 -9.78
CA ALA A 289 14.95 -20.24 -10.07
C ALA A 289 16.39 -20.39 -9.57
N ALA A 290 16.64 -21.40 -8.75
CA ALA A 290 17.98 -21.80 -8.33
C ALA A 290 18.51 -22.92 -9.24
N GLU A 291 19.63 -22.69 -9.92
CA GLU A 291 20.39 -23.72 -10.63
C GLU A 291 21.30 -24.47 -9.66
N THR A 292 21.21 -25.78 -9.67
CA THR A 292 22.14 -26.67 -8.93
C THR A 292 23.19 -27.23 -9.85
N ALA A 293 24.45 -26.94 -9.54
CA ALA A 293 25.61 -27.59 -10.12
C ALA A 293 26.00 -28.81 -9.26
N ALA A 294 26.11 -29.97 -9.89
CA ALA A 294 26.58 -31.20 -9.25
C ALA A 294 28.09 -31.30 -9.39
N ASP A 295 28.79 -31.53 -8.30
CA ASP A 295 30.18 -32.00 -8.30
C ASP A 295 30.30 -33.29 -7.48
N SER A 296 31.08 -34.25 -8.03
CA SER A 296 31.22 -35.61 -7.53
C SER A 296 32.41 -35.73 -6.58
N GLY A 297 32.13 -35.90 -5.30
CA GLY A 297 33.10 -36.21 -4.26
C GLY A 297 32.76 -37.50 -3.50
N SER A 298 33.74 -38.28 -3.19
CA SER A 298 33.66 -39.66 -2.64
C SER A 298 33.37 -39.67 -1.14
N GLY A 299 32.24 -40.30 -0.78
CA GLY A 299 31.87 -40.63 0.61
C GLY A 299 31.06 -39.53 1.31
N LEU A 300 29.88 -39.91 1.81
CA LEU A 300 28.98 -39.00 2.51
C LEU A 300 29.57 -38.57 3.86
N THR A 301 29.55 -37.30 4.13
CA THR A 301 29.86 -36.71 5.44
C THR A 301 28.77 -37.03 6.47
N GLU A 302 29.03 -36.84 7.76
CA GLU A 302 27.99 -36.99 8.81
C GLU A 302 26.79 -36.08 8.57
N ALA A 303 27.02 -34.85 8.08
CA ALA A 303 25.93 -33.90 7.74
C ALA A 303 25.11 -34.40 6.54
N GLU A 304 25.75 -34.97 5.52
CA GLU A 304 25.05 -35.55 4.36
C GLU A 304 24.25 -36.80 4.75
N GLN A 305 24.78 -37.62 5.66
CA GLN A 305 24.08 -38.80 6.20
C GLN A 305 22.86 -38.35 7.04
N ALA A 306 23.01 -37.31 7.86
CA ALA A 306 21.90 -36.73 8.62
C ALA A 306 20.83 -36.15 7.70
N GLY A 307 21.22 -35.42 6.65
CA GLY A 307 20.28 -34.87 5.66
C GLY A 307 19.54 -35.97 4.88
N ILE A 308 20.21 -37.07 4.53
CA ILE A 308 19.58 -38.24 3.89
C ILE A 308 18.59 -38.93 4.86
N ALA A 309 18.94 -39.03 6.14
CA ALA A 309 18.06 -39.63 7.15
C ALA A 309 16.75 -38.82 7.33
N GLN A 310 16.79 -37.51 7.14
CA GLN A 310 15.59 -36.65 7.17
C GLN A 310 14.60 -36.97 6.05
N LEU A 311 15.04 -37.59 4.96
CA LEU A 311 14.18 -38.02 3.86
C LEU A 311 13.60 -39.45 4.06
N GLU A 312 13.85 -40.10 5.19
CA GLU A 312 13.26 -41.39 5.49
C GLU A 312 11.75 -41.29 5.63
N GLY A 313 11.01 -42.15 4.93
CA GLY A 313 9.54 -42.15 4.94
C GLY A 313 8.88 -41.10 4.03
N VAL A 314 9.66 -40.30 3.29
CA VAL A 314 9.12 -39.32 2.33
C VAL A 314 8.57 -40.07 1.11
N LEU A 315 7.31 -39.75 0.74
CA LEU A 315 6.62 -40.30 -0.42
C LEU A 315 7.21 -39.72 -1.71
N SER A 316 7.27 -40.55 -2.76
CA SER A 316 7.69 -40.06 -4.07
C SER A 316 6.65 -39.14 -4.69
N SER A 317 7.07 -38.23 -5.58
CA SER A 317 6.17 -37.36 -6.33
C SER A 317 5.08 -38.11 -7.11
N ALA A 318 5.40 -39.31 -7.60
CA ALA A 318 4.45 -40.19 -8.29
C ALA A 318 3.37 -40.74 -7.33
N ALA A 319 3.76 -41.11 -6.09
CA ALA A 319 2.80 -41.58 -5.09
C ALA A 319 1.90 -40.43 -4.61
N LEU A 320 2.46 -39.22 -4.44
CA LEU A 320 1.70 -38.03 -4.09
C LEU A 320 0.77 -37.60 -5.23
N ASP A 321 1.18 -37.62 -6.49
CA ASP A 321 0.34 -37.35 -7.66
C ASP A 321 -0.85 -38.33 -7.74
N GLU A 322 -0.61 -39.64 -7.53
CA GLU A 322 -1.65 -40.67 -7.51
C GLU A 322 -2.67 -40.39 -6.39
N ALA A 323 -2.20 -40.04 -5.20
CA ALA A 323 -3.04 -39.70 -4.07
C ALA A 323 -3.92 -38.45 -4.36
N LEU A 324 -3.33 -37.38 -4.89
CA LEU A 324 -4.07 -36.17 -5.24
C LEU A 324 -5.10 -36.41 -6.35
N ARG A 325 -4.78 -37.20 -7.37
CA ARG A 325 -5.74 -37.55 -8.45
C ARG A 325 -6.88 -38.43 -7.97
N SER A 326 -6.70 -39.15 -6.87
CA SER A 326 -7.77 -39.99 -6.29
C SER A 326 -8.88 -39.16 -5.63
N GLU A 327 -8.64 -37.91 -5.25
CA GLU A 327 -9.63 -37.00 -4.70
C GLU A 327 -10.28 -36.16 -5.82
N ALA A 328 -11.53 -36.49 -6.12
CA ALA A 328 -12.28 -35.85 -7.21
C ALA A 328 -12.49 -34.36 -6.98
N ALA A 329 -12.52 -33.90 -5.72
CA ALA A 329 -12.67 -32.49 -5.39
C ALA A 329 -11.54 -31.60 -5.90
N TYR A 330 -10.38 -32.18 -6.22
CA TYR A 330 -9.23 -31.41 -6.73
C TYR A 330 -9.30 -31.13 -8.24
N GLY A 331 -10.20 -31.78 -8.99
CA GLY A 331 -10.44 -31.49 -10.40
C GLY A 331 -9.19 -31.58 -11.27
N LEU A 332 -8.31 -32.59 -11.04
CA LEU A 332 -7.04 -32.75 -11.76
C LEU A 332 -7.19 -33.45 -13.12
N ASP A 333 -8.43 -33.71 -13.58
CA ASP A 333 -8.67 -34.25 -14.92
C ASP A 333 -8.23 -33.22 -15.98
N GLY A 334 -7.40 -33.65 -16.91
CA GLY A 334 -6.85 -32.77 -17.95
C GLY A 334 -5.62 -31.96 -17.55
N TYR A 335 -5.18 -32.05 -16.31
CA TYR A 335 -3.93 -31.45 -15.84
C TYR A 335 -2.77 -32.44 -15.89
N ALA A 336 -1.61 -31.96 -16.34
CA ALA A 336 -0.35 -32.72 -16.27
C ALA A 336 0.51 -32.19 -15.11
N LEU A 337 1.12 -33.10 -14.34
CA LEU A 337 2.13 -32.72 -13.38
C LEU A 337 3.35 -32.18 -14.14
N SER A 338 3.68 -30.91 -13.92
CA SER A 338 4.80 -30.22 -14.57
C SER A 338 6.07 -30.29 -13.75
N SER A 339 5.96 -30.09 -12.43
CA SER A 339 7.10 -30.18 -11.51
C SER A 339 6.68 -30.59 -10.12
N ALA A 340 7.63 -31.15 -9.36
CA ALA A 340 7.50 -31.43 -7.93
C ALA A 340 8.79 -31.01 -7.24
N SER A 341 8.68 -30.25 -6.16
CA SER A 341 9.82 -29.78 -5.36
C SER A 341 9.62 -30.11 -3.89
N TYR A 342 10.67 -30.59 -3.24
CA TYR A 342 10.65 -30.90 -1.81
C TYR A 342 11.42 -29.84 -1.03
N THR A 343 10.86 -29.41 0.08
CA THR A 343 11.45 -28.41 0.98
C THR A 343 11.40 -28.93 2.40
N LEU A 344 12.52 -28.87 3.11
CA LEU A 344 12.59 -29.10 4.54
C LEU A 344 12.21 -27.82 5.26
N VAL A 345 11.22 -27.91 6.15
CA VAL A 345 10.82 -26.83 7.06
C VAL A 345 11.30 -27.23 8.44
N GLU A 346 12.31 -26.52 8.94
CA GLU A 346 12.86 -26.74 10.27
C GLU A 346 11.81 -26.38 11.34
N ALA A 347 11.72 -27.19 12.37
CA ALA A 347 10.88 -26.92 13.53
C ALA A 347 11.24 -25.59 14.17
N ARG A 348 10.24 -24.81 14.55
CA ARG A 348 10.44 -23.50 15.19
C ARG A 348 10.64 -23.59 16.70
N GLU A 349 10.13 -24.64 17.31
CA GLU A 349 10.17 -24.86 18.77
C GLU A 349 10.96 -26.13 19.12
N GLU A 350 11.60 -26.10 20.29
CA GLU A 350 12.38 -27.24 20.79
C GLU A 350 11.43 -28.39 21.15
N GLY A 351 11.49 -29.48 20.38
CA GLY A 351 10.66 -30.68 20.54
C GLY A 351 9.67 -30.95 19.43
N GLU A 352 9.51 -30.02 18.49
CA GLU A 352 8.81 -30.26 17.24
C GLU A 352 9.70 -31.03 16.25
N GLU A 353 9.08 -31.81 15.36
CA GLU A 353 9.79 -32.50 14.29
C GLU A 353 9.83 -31.64 13.01
N ASP A 354 10.98 -31.68 12.33
CA ASP A 354 11.12 -31.08 11.01
C ASP A 354 10.10 -31.67 10.02
N GLN A 355 9.46 -30.81 9.25
CA GLN A 355 8.50 -31.20 8.23
C GLN A 355 9.17 -31.23 6.85
N VAL A 356 8.82 -32.22 6.04
CA VAL A 356 9.17 -32.24 4.61
C VAL A 356 7.91 -31.94 3.82
N LEU A 357 7.86 -30.79 3.17
CA LEU A 357 6.77 -30.40 2.29
C LEU A 357 7.12 -30.71 0.83
N CYS A 358 6.12 -31.12 0.05
CA CYS A 358 6.25 -31.26 -1.39
C CYS A 358 5.25 -30.34 -2.09
N ALA A 359 5.76 -29.44 -2.94
CA ALA A 359 4.94 -28.63 -3.83
C ALA A 359 4.84 -29.32 -5.20
N LEU A 360 3.62 -29.70 -5.59
CA LEU A 360 3.32 -30.30 -6.90
C LEU A 360 2.60 -29.27 -7.77
N TYR A 361 3.20 -28.95 -8.91
CA TYR A 361 2.70 -27.96 -9.87
C TYR A 361 2.10 -28.64 -11.10
N TYR A 362 0.83 -28.35 -11.36
CA TYR A 362 0.05 -28.89 -12.46
C TYR A 362 -0.32 -27.82 -13.46
N VAL A 363 -0.29 -28.16 -14.74
CA VAL A 363 -0.70 -27.27 -15.84
C VAL A 363 -1.73 -27.98 -16.69
N ALA A 364 -2.82 -27.28 -17.01
CA ALA A 364 -3.83 -27.80 -17.92
C ALA A 364 -3.36 -27.74 -19.39
N SER A 365 -3.84 -28.69 -20.19
CA SER A 365 -3.62 -28.69 -21.63
C SER A 365 -4.72 -27.86 -22.30
N GLY A 366 -4.38 -26.73 -22.95
CA GLY A 366 -5.36 -25.87 -23.61
C GLY A 366 -4.77 -24.54 -24.07
N GLU A 367 -5.61 -23.70 -24.70
CA GLU A 367 -5.22 -22.34 -25.10
C GLU A 367 -5.22 -21.37 -23.90
N ASP A 368 -6.07 -21.63 -22.92
CA ASP A 368 -6.16 -20.85 -21.68
C ASP A 368 -5.20 -21.39 -20.63
N TYR A 369 -4.35 -20.50 -20.13
CA TYR A 369 -3.42 -20.87 -19.08
C TYR A 369 -4.19 -21.12 -17.77
N ARG A 370 -4.15 -22.39 -17.30
CA ARG A 370 -4.69 -22.81 -16.00
C ARG A 370 -3.63 -23.63 -15.28
N SER A 371 -3.42 -23.33 -14.03
CA SER A 371 -2.47 -24.07 -13.20
C SER A 371 -3.02 -24.33 -11.81
N ARG A 372 -2.48 -25.37 -11.15
CA ARG A 372 -2.77 -25.71 -9.76
C ARG A 372 -1.48 -26.11 -9.06
N THR A 373 -1.28 -25.61 -7.86
CA THR A 373 -0.19 -25.98 -6.97
C THR A 373 -0.76 -26.60 -5.71
N PHE A 374 -0.28 -27.76 -5.36
CA PHE A 374 -0.60 -28.42 -4.09
C PHE A 374 0.65 -28.45 -3.23
N THR A 375 0.58 -27.93 -2.01
CA THR A 375 1.61 -28.17 -1.01
C THR A 375 1.10 -29.26 -0.07
N VAL A 376 1.85 -30.32 0.04
CA VAL A 376 1.48 -31.48 0.87
C VAL A 376 2.59 -31.82 1.85
N ASP A 377 2.24 -32.36 3.00
CA ASP A 377 3.20 -33.05 3.85
C ASP A 377 3.71 -34.29 3.11
N ALA A 378 4.99 -34.33 2.84
CA ALA A 378 5.56 -35.37 1.97
C ALA A 378 5.68 -36.76 2.63
N ARG A 379 5.47 -36.87 3.95
CA ARG A 379 5.46 -38.15 4.66
C ARG A 379 4.06 -38.73 4.75
N THR A 380 3.05 -37.86 4.94
CA THR A 380 1.66 -38.31 5.14
C THR A 380 0.80 -38.18 3.90
N GLY A 381 1.18 -37.33 2.95
CA GLY A 381 0.36 -36.90 1.81
C GLY A 381 -0.76 -35.94 2.16
N ALA A 382 -0.82 -35.44 3.40
CA ALA A 382 -1.83 -34.49 3.84
C ALA A 382 -1.65 -33.14 3.12
N VAL A 383 -2.74 -32.61 2.54
CA VAL A 383 -2.72 -31.32 1.84
C VAL A 383 -2.66 -30.20 2.86
N GLN A 384 -1.67 -29.32 2.72
CA GLN A 384 -1.46 -28.13 3.54
C GLN A 384 -2.05 -26.89 2.88
N SER A 385 -1.90 -26.75 1.57
CA SER A 385 -2.48 -25.66 0.81
C SER A 385 -2.75 -26.05 -0.64
N ILE A 386 -3.70 -25.35 -1.25
CA ILE A 386 -4.01 -25.43 -2.68
C ILE A 386 -4.07 -24.02 -3.21
N TRP A 387 -3.41 -23.81 -4.34
CA TRP A 387 -3.40 -22.56 -5.05
C TRP A 387 -3.63 -22.78 -6.53
N SER A 388 -4.64 -22.13 -7.13
CA SER A 388 -4.94 -22.25 -8.56
C SER A 388 -4.88 -20.89 -9.24
N SER A 389 -4.59 -20.92 -10.54
CA SER A 389 -4.70 -19.78 -11.43
C SER A 389 -5.60 -20.15 -12.62
N ALA A 390 -6.54 -19.29 -12.94
CA ALA A 390 -7.43 -19.41 -14.08
C ALA A 390 -7.74 -18.02 -14.63
N PRO A 391 -8.08 -17.89 -15.92
CA PRO A 391 -8.54 -16.63 -16.51
C PRO A 391 -9.76 -16.09 -15.76
N TRP A 392 -9.92 -14.77 -15.78
CA TRP A 392 -11.15 -14.13 -15.32
C TRP A 392 -12.30 -14.47 -16.26
N LEU A 393 -13.51 -14.46 -15.74
CA LEU A 393 -14.72 -14.64 -16.57
C LEU A 393 -14.79 -13.51 -17.62
N GLU A 394 -15.13 -13.87 -18.86
CA GLU A 394 -15.33 -12.89 -19.91
C GLU A 394 -16.58 -12.04 -19.64
N GLU A 395 -16.66 -10.87 -20.29
CA GLU A 395 -17.83 -10.00 -20.17
C GLU A 395 -19.08 -10.71 -20.72
N GLY A 396 -20.08 -10.90 -19.85
CA GLY A 396 -21.31 -11.63 -20.18
C GLY A 396 -21.25 -13.13 -19.91
N GLU A 397 -20.11 -13.67 -19.49
CA GLU A 397 -19.99 -15.04 -18.99
C GLU A 397 -20.53 -15.10 -17.56
N SER A 398 -21.30 -16.16 -17.28
CA SER A 398 -21.87 -16.40 -15.95
C SER A 398 -21.26 -17.65 -15.33
N PRO A 399 -21.06 -17.69 -13.99
CA PRO A 399 -20.68 -18.90 -13.30
C PRO A 399 -21.63 -20.06 -13.58
N ALA A 400 -21.10 -21.27 -13.69
CA ALA A 400 -21.92 -22.49 -13.85
C ALA A 400 -22.57 -22.93 -12.52
N LEU A 401 -21.99 -22.52 -11.39
CA LEU A 401 -22.48 -22.79 -10.04
C LEU A 401 -23.00 -21.51 -9.40
N THR A 402 -24.07 -21.61 -8.61
CA THR A 402 -24.46 -20.54 -7.70
C THR A 402 -23.56 -20.55 -6.47
N ARG A 403 -23.54 -19.45 -5.69
CA ARG A 403 -22.77 -19.37 -4.44
C ARG A 403 -23.17 -20.47 -3.45
N GLU A 404 -24.47 -20.73 -3.31
CA GLU A 404 -24.98 -21.78 -2.41
C GLU A 404 -24.55 -23.18 -2.84
N GLN A 405 -24.47 -23.42 -4.17
CA GLN A 405 -23.98 -24.70 -4.69
C GLN A 405 -22.48 -24.86 -4.44
N ALA A 406 -21.71 -23.78 -4.58
CA ALA A 406 -20.29 -23.77 -4.28
C ALA A 406 -20.04 -23.94 -2.77
N GLN A 407 -20.82 -23.27 -1.91
CA GLN A 407 -20.75 -23.44 -0.46
C GLN A 407 -21.00 -24.89 -0.04
N ALA A 408 -22.04 -25.53 -0.58
CA ALA A 408 -22.31 -26.94 -0.27
C ALA A 408 -21.14 -27.87 -0.64
N ARG A 409 -20.38 -27.54 -1.70
CA ARG A 409 -19.17 -28.30 -2.08
C ARG A 409 -18.01 -28.01 -1.13
N ALA A 410 -17.85 -26.76 -0.70
CA ALA A 410 -16.86 -26.37 0.30
C ALA A 410 -17.09 -27.11 1.62
N GLU A 411 -18.35 -27.15 2.10
CA GLU A 411 -18.74 -27.85 3.32
C GLU A 411 -18.52 -29.38 3.23
N ASP A 412 -18.90 -29.99 2.09
CA ASP A 412 -18.63 -31.43 1.86
C ASP A 412 -17.15 -31.74 1.89
N TYR A 413 -16.33 -30.91 1.24
CA TYR A 413 -14.88 -31.08 1.21
C TYR A 413 -14.25 -30.88 2.60
N LEU A 414 -14.57 -29.75 3.28
CA LEU A 414 -14.01 -29.42 4.59
C LEU A 414 -14.44 -30.40 5.68
N SER A 415 -15.68 -30.89 5.67
CA SER A 415 -16.14 -31.88 6.65
C SER A 415 -15.31 -33.17 6.59
N ARG A 416 -14.84 -33.55 5.40
CA ARG A 416 -13.93 -34.71 5.22
C ARG A 416 -12.49 -34.39 5.61
N LEU A 417 -12.01 -33.19 5.24
CA LEU A 417 -10.65 -32.74 5.54
C LEU A 417 -10.43 -32.54 7.04
N CYS A 418 -11.36 -31.83 7.70
CA CYS A 418 -11.24 -31.41 9.09
C CYS A 418 -11.57 -32.55 10.09
N GLY A 419 -12.35 -33.55 9.64
CA GLY A 419 -12.82 -34.59 10.54
C GLY A 419 -13.58 -34.03 11.76
N GLY A 420 -13.19 -34.41 12.97
CA GLY A 420 -13.85 -33.95 14.20
C GLY A 420 -13.72 -32.46 14.48
N ARG A 421 -12.80 -31.75 13.82
CA ARG A 421 -12.66 -30.28 13.95
C ARG A 421 -13.82 -29.54 13.28
N TRP A 422 -14.48 -30.14 12.29
CA TRP A 422 -15.59 -29.53 11.56
C TRP A 422 -16.70 -29.00 12.47
N ASP A 423 -17.03 -29.75 13.52
CA ASP A 423 -18.08 -29.36 14.47
C ASP A 423 -17.74 -28.11 15.30
N THR A 424 -16.49 -27.68 15.27
CA THR A 424 -16.03 -26.45 15.97
C THR A 424 -15.95 -25.24 15.04
N LEU A 425 -16.25 -25.41 13.76
CA LEU A 425 -16.13 -24.36 12.76
C LEU A 425 -17.49 -23.76 12.42
N ALA A 426 -17.52 -22.46 12.20
CA ALA A 426 -18.68 -21.76 11.65
C ALA A 426 -18.26 -20.87 10.48
N LEU A 427 -19.14 -20.74 9.49
CA LEU A 427 -18.93 -19.82 8.37
C LEU A 427 -18.86 -18.39 8.91
N ALA A 428 -17.80 -17.67 8.61
CA ALA A 428 -17.71 -16.25 8.88
C ALA A 428 -18.68 -15.49 7.96
N GLU A 429 -19.28 -14.40 8.47
CA GLU A 429 -20.02 -13.48 7.64
C GLU A 429 -19.05 -12.79 6.67
N GLU A 430 -19.21 -13.03 5.38
CA GLU A 430 -18.43 -12.37 4.34
C GLU A 430 -19.28 -11.34 3.62
N GLU A 431 -18.68 -10.18 3.35
CA GLU A 431 -19.26 -9.21 2.41
C GLU A 431 -19.45 -9.85 1.03
N SER A 432 -20.64 -9.70 0.49
CA SER A 432 -20.98 -10.17 -0.85
C SER A 432 -20.27 -9.28 -1.89
N LEU A 433 -19.22 -9.79 -2.50
CA LEU A 433 -18.63 -9.19 -3.69
C LEU A 433 -19.53 -9.47 -4.90
N GLU A 434 -20.63 -8.76 -5.01
CA GLU A 434 -21.68 -9.04 -6.01
C GLU A 434 -21.26 -8.83 -7.50
N GLU A 435 -20.10 -8.24 -7.78
CA GLU A 435 -19.67 -7.94 -9.15
C GLU A 435 -18.27 -8.47 -9.50
N SER A 436 -17.79 -9.46 -8.78
CA SER A 436 -16.47 -10.04 -9.06
C SER A 436 -16.51 -10.91 -10.33
N ARG A 437 -15.68 -10.58 -11.34
CA ARG A 437 -15.41 -11.45 -12.50
C ARG A 437 -14.47 -12.61 -12.15
N ARG A 438 -14.29 -12.93 -10.88
CA ARG A 438 -13.44 -14.03 -10.41
C ARG A 438 -14.07 -15.37 -10.76
N PRO A 439 -13.30 -16.36 -11.21
CA PRO A 439 -13.81 -17.66 -11.58
C PRO A 439 -14.10 -18.58 -10.37
N TYR A 440 -14.20 -18.03 -9.14
CA TYR A 440 -14.36 -18.82 -7.91
C TYR A 440 -15.13 -18.05 -6.83
N TYR A 441 -15.73 -18.82 -5.90
CA TYR A 441 -16.34 -18.32 -4.65
C TYR A 441 -15.46 -18.70 -3.47
N THR A 442 -15.22 -17.78 -2.56
CA THR A 442 -14.45 -18.00 -1.32
C THR A 442 -15.38 -18.15 -0.11
N PHE A 443 -15.01 -19.04 0.80
CA PHE A 443 -15.70 -19.29 2.07
C PHE A 443 -14.65 -19.44 3.17
N THR A 444 -14.81 -18.70 4.26
CA THR A 444 -13.95 -18.77 5.44
C THR A 444 -14.71 -19.33 6.62
N TYR A 445 -14.24 -20.44 7.17
CA TYR A 445 -14.82 -21.08 8.35
C TYR A 445 -13.86 -20.87 9.52
N VAL A 446 -14.36 -20.24 10.57
CA VAL A 446 -13.59 -19.83 11.75
C VAL A 446 -13.93 -20.74 12.93
N ARG A 447 -12.90 -21.14 13.70
CA ARG A 447 -13.10 -21.91 14.93
C ARG A 447 -13.91 -21.11 15.94
N GLN A 448 -14.79 -21.81 16.65
CA GLN A 448 -15.61 -21.23 17.71
C GLN A 448 -15.43 -21.99 19.02
N SER A 449 -15.45 -21.26 20.12
CA SER A 449 -15.57 -21.80 21.44
C SER A 449 -16.70 -21.08 22.16
N ASP A 450 -17.65 -21.82 22.74
CA ASP A 450 -18.87 -21.28 23.35
C ASP A 450 -19.69 -20.33 22.44
N GLY A 451 -19.61 -20.53 21.12
CA GLY A 451 -20.27 -19.69 20.11
C GLY A 451 -19.55 -18.36 19.84
N ILE A 452 -18.37 -18.16 20.40
CA ILE A 452 -17.52 -16.96 20.18
C ILE A 452 -16.42 -17.33 19.20
N PRO A 453 -16.20 -16.52 18.14
CA PRO A 453 -15.20 -16.81 17.11
C PRO A 453 -13.76 -16.68 17.64
N PHE A 454 -12.88 -17.50 17.06
CA PHE A 454 -11.42 -17.45 17.22
C PHE A 454 -10.75 -17.37 15.84
N PRO A 455 -10.63 -16.17 15.26
CA PRO A 455 -10.20 -15.95 13.88
C PRO A 455 -8.80 -16.44 13.53
N GLU A 456 -7.89 -16.56 14.52
CA GLU A 456 -6.55 -17.12 14.28
C GLU A 456 -6.60 -18.62 13.91
N ASN A 457 -7.74 -19.31 14.12
CA ASN A 457 -7.94 -20.67 13.66
C ASN A 457 -9.07 -20.70 12.62
N TYR A 458 -8.70 -20.94 11.37
CA TYR A 458 -9.64 -20.89 10.24
C TYR A 458 -9.29 -21.90 9.14
N TYR A 459 -10.28 -22.14 8.28
CA TYR A 459 -10.14 -22.78 6.97
C TYR A 459 -10.74 -21.85 5.92
N ALA A 460 -9.91 -21.31 5.03
CA ALA A 460 -10.33 -20.55 3.86
C ALA A 460 -10.31 -21.47 2.64
N VAL A 461 -11.45 -21.67 2.00
CA VAL A 461 -11.59 -22.51 0.81
C VAL A 461 -12.26 -21.71 -0.30
N ALA A 462 -11.69 -21.76 -1.49
CA ALA A 462 -12.34 -21.25 -2.69
C ALA A 462 -12.76 -22.42 -3.59
N ILE A 463 -13.94 -22.32 -4.18
CA ILE A 463 -14.50 -23.30 -5.10
C ILE A 463 -14.57 -22.69 -6.50
N ASP A 464 -14.01 -23.37 -7.49
CA ASP A 464 -14.11 -22.98 -8.90
C ASP A 464 -15.59 -22.87 -9.30
N ALA A 465 -15.96 -21.70 -9.79
CA ALA A 465 -17.35 -21.37 -10.12
C ALA A 465 -17.85 -22.10 -11.39
N MET A 466 -16.94 -22.68 -12.18
CA MET A 466 -17.25 -23.35 -13.45
C MET A 466 -17.38 -24.86 -13.28
N ASP A 467 -16.46 -25.52 -12.57
CA ASP A 467 -16.44 -26.99 -12.43
C ASP A 467 -16.72 -27.47 -10.99
N GLY A 468 -16.64 -26.59 -10.01
CA GLY A 468 -16.89 -26.89 -8.60
C GLY A 468 -15.78 -27.64 -7.90
N SER A 469 -14.58 -27.66 -8.46
CA SER A 469 -13.40 -28.17 -7.80
C SER A 469 -12.86 -27.19 -6.77
N VAL A 470 -12.02 -27.65 -5.84
CA VAL A 470 -11.31 -26.79 -4.89
C VAL A 470 -10.29 -25.97 -5.66
N TYR A 471 -10.50 -24.65 -5.68
CA TYR A 471 -9.65 -23.68 -6.35
C TYR A 471 -8.49 -23.22 -5.46
N ARG A 472 -8.79 -22.97 -4.17
CA ARG A 472 -7.82 -22.57 -3.16
C ARG A 472 -8.17 -23.21 -1.82
N LEU A 473 -7.16 -23.58 -1.07
CA LEU A 473 -7.25 -23.97 0.33
C LEU A 473 -6.11 -23.32 1.09
N ASP A 474 -6.43 -22.68 2.18
CA ASP A 474 -5.49 -22.16 3.16
C ASP A 474 -6.09 -22.34 4.55
N TYR A 475 -5.30 -22.74 5.55
CA TYR A 475 -5.82 -22.92 6.89
C TYR A 475 -4.75 -22.79 7.96
N VAL A 476 -5.19 -22.35 9.12
CA VAL A 476 -4.42 -22.37 10.37
C VAL A 476 -5.29 -23.02 11.43
N TYR A 477 -4.77 -24.03 12.12
CA TYR A 477 -5.50 -24.68 13.21
C TYR A 477 -4.53 -25.20 14.27
N GLY A 478 -4.48 -24.51 15.43
CA GLY A 478 -3.76 -24.96 16.63
C GLY A 478 -4.61 -25.93 17.46
N GLU A 479 -4.09 -27.11 17.75
CA GLU A 479 -4.79 -28.12 18.56
C GLU A 479 -4.81 -27.73 20.05
N ASP A 480 -3.67 -27.26 20.57
CA ASP A 480 -3.41 -27.11 22.00
C ASP A 480 -3.76 -25.70 22.51
N VAL A 481 -4.93 -25.15 22.07
CA VAL A 481 -5.38 -23.84 22.51
C VAL A 481 -6.38 -23.98 23.67
N THR A 482 -6.08 -23.32 24.79
CA THR A 482 -6.94 -23.23 25.96
C THR A 482 -7.72 -21.92 25.95
N PHE A 483 -9.04 -21.99 25.96
CA PHE A 483 -9.93 -20.83 25.92
C PHE A 483 -10.29 -20.35 27.32
N ALA A 484 -10.23 -19.02 27.53
CA ALA A 484 -10.72 -18.39 28.75
C ALA A 484 -12.25 -18.54 28.87
N SER A 485 -12.75 -18.61 30.12
CA SER A 485 -14.20 -18.70 30.36
C SER A 485 -14.91 -17.39 29.99
N PRO A 486 -16.08 -17.45 29.31
CA PRO A 486 -16.87 -16.26 28.98
C PRO A 486 -17.74 -15.74 30.14
N GLU A 487 -17.61 -16.27 31.39
CA GLU A 487 -18.53 -15.95 32.50
C GLU A 487 -18.41 -14.50 33.03
N ASP A 488 -17.28 -13.84 32.88
CA ASP A 488 -16.98 -12.51 33.46
C ASP A 488 -16.73 -11.43 32.37
N ILE A 489 -17.42 -11.50 31.23
CA ILE A 489 -17.25 -10.53 30.14
C ILE A 489 -17.96 -9.22 30.51
N VAL A 490 -17.27 -8.08 30.30
CA VAL A 490 -17.92 -6.76 30.34
C VAL A 490 -18.91 -6.63 29.19
N ASP A 491 -19.96 -5.83 29.34
CA ASP A 491 -20.88 -5.60 28.24
C ASP A 491 -20.22 -4.73 27.13
N GLU A 492 -20.74 -4.84 25.93
CA GLU A 492 -20.21 -4.14 24.74
C GLU A 492 -20.18 -2.61 24.94
N ALA A 493 -21.21 -2.04 25.57
CA ALA A 493 -21.26 -0.60 25.81
C ALA A 493 -20.14 -0.13 26.76
N ALA A 494 -19.82 -0.93 27.79
CA ALA A 494 -18.70 -0.64 28.67
C ALA A 494 -17.35 -0.82 27.96
N ALA A 495 -17.23 -1.82 27.08
CA ALA A 495 -16.04 -2.03 26.26
C ALA A 495 -15.84 -0.88 25.28
N LEU A 496 -16.89 -0.44 24.59
CA LEU A 496 -16.86 0.70 23.66
C LEU A 496 -16.49 2.00 24.38
N ALA A 497 -17.05 2.25 25.56
CA ALA A 497 -16.70 3.43 26.36
C ALA A 497 -15.23 3.41 26.82
N ALA A 498 -14.72 2.23 27.21
CA ALA A 498 -13.33 2.06 27.59
C ALA A 498 -12.40 2.26 26.38
N TRP A 499 -12.76 1.72 25.23
CA TRP A 499 -12.01 1.85 23.97
C TRP A 499 -11.97 3.31 23.52
N ALA A 500 -13.12 3.98 23.41
CA ALA A 500 -13.22 5.40 23.05
C ALA A 500 -12.43 6.31 24.00
N GLY A 501 -12.40 5.99 25.30
CA GLY A 501 -11.61 6.71 26.31
C GLY A 501 -10.10 6.52 26.20
N THR A 502 -9.62 5.58 25.37
CA THR A 502 -8.18 5.32 25.18
C THR A 502 -7.57 6.25 24.12
N TYR A 503 -8.38 6.76 23.22
CA TYR A 503 -7.95 7.59 22.11
C TYR A 503 -8.32 9.06 22.33
N GLU A 504 -7.43 9.94 21.91
CA GLU A 504 -7.67 11.37 21.91
C GLU A 504 -8.11 11.80 20.50
N THR A 505 -9.32 12.32 20.38
CA THR A 505 -9.84 12.83 19.12
C THR A 505 -9.10 14.12 18.73
N THR A 506 -8.52 14.15 17.55
CA THR A 506 -7.70 15.26 17.06
C THR A 506 -8.33 15.94 15.86
N LEU A 507 -8.27 17.29 15.86
CA LEU A 507 -8.68 18.10 14.72
C LEU A 507 -7.51 18.23 13.75
N ALA A 508 -7.75 17.87 12.49
CA ALA A 508 -6.72 17.90 11.45
C ALA A 508 -7.34 18.08 10.05
N TYR A 509 -6.55 18.57 9.13
CA TYR A 509 -6.89 18.50 7.71
C TYR A 509 -6.61 17.09 7.18
N ARG A 510 -7.56 16.56 6.41
CA ARG A 510 -7.41 15.24 5.76
C ARG A 510 -7.88 15.28 4.32
N LEU A 511 -7.27 14.46 3.49
CA LEU A 511 -7.70 14.23 2.12
C LEU A 511 -8.94 13.35 2.13
N VAL A 512 -10.03 13.83 1.56
CA VAL A 512 -11.28 13.08 1.45
C VAL A 512 -11.60 12.92 -0.04
N PRO A 513 -11.80 11.68 -0.53
CA PRO A 513 -12.13 11.44 -1.92
C PRO A 513 -13.50 12.05 -2.26
N ARG A 514 -13.61 12.64 -3.43
CA ARG A 514 -14.85 13.16 -3.97
C ARG A 514 -14.96 12.93 -5.48
N ALA A 515 -16.18 12.78 -5.97
CA ALA A 515 -16.43 12.70 -7.40
C ALA A 515 -16.01 14.00 -8.10
N LEU A 516 -15.54 13.86 -9.33
CA LEU A 516 -15.14 14.98 -10.18
C LEU A 516 -16.37 15.68 -10.77
N ASP A 517 -16.29 17.02 -10.93
CA ASP A 517 -17.30 17.84 -11.58
C ASP A 517 -16.84 18.22 -13.01
N SER A 518 -17.55 17.74 -14.01
CA SER A 518 -17.26 18.04 -15.41
C SER A 518 -17.46 19.53 -15.78
N GLY A 519 -18.02 20.32 -14.90
CA GLY A 519 -18.18 21.77 -15.07
C GLY A 519 -16.94 22.58 -14.67
N ASP A 520 -16.02 21.99 -13.95
CA ASP A 520 -14.72 22.58 -13.61
C ASP A 520 -13.66 22.14 -14.66
N GLU A 521 -12.85 23.07 -15.15
CA GLU A 521 -11.89 22.82 -16.24
C GLU A 521 -10.78 21.86 -15.80
N THR A 522 -10.30 22.00 -14.55
CA THR A 522 -9.26 21.14 -14.00
C THR A 522 -9.76 19.72 -13.75
N GLU A 523 -10.99 19.61 -13.20
CA GLU A 523 -11.62 18.33 -12.92
C GLU A 523 -12.02 17.59 -14.22
N ALA A 524 -12.55 18.33 -15.21
CA ALA A 524 -12.84 17.78 -16.54
C ALA A 524 -11.58 17.20 -17.19
N ARG A 525 -10.43 17.84 -17.01
CA ARG A 525 -9.16 17.35 -17.51
C ARG A 525 -8.69 16.06 -16.80
N LEU A 526 -8.87 15.97 -15.48
CA LEU A 526 -8.61 14.74 -14.75
C LEU A 526 -9.49 13.59 -15.25
N MET A 527 -10.76 13.86 -15.56
CA MET A 527 -11.67 12.88 -16.15
C MET A 527 -11.20 12.42 -17.54
N GLU A 528 -10.67 13.33 -18.37
CA GLU A 528 -10.08 12.98 -19.67
C GLU A 528 -8.83 12.08 -19.51
N LEU A 529 -8.09 12.21 -18.42
CA LEU A 529 -6.96 11.34 -18.06
C LEU A 529 -7.39 10.00 -17.43
N GLY A 530 -8.71 9.78 -17.28
CA GLY A 530 -9.28 8.53 -16.77
C GLY A 530 -9.52 8.50 -15.27
N ALA A 531 -9.39 9.64 -14.56
CA ALA A 531 -9.73 9.70 -13.14
C ALA A 531 -11.26 9.76 -12.96
N GLY A 532 -11.81 8.91 -12.09
CA GLY A 532 -13.22 8.96 -11.69
C GLY A 532 -13.47 9.86 -10.49
N TYR A 533 -12.45 10.07 -9.68
CA TYR A 533 -12.47 10.90 -8.46
C TYR A 533 -11.10 11.53 -8.22
N TRP A 534 -11.08 12.50 -7.31
CA TRP A 534 -9.85 13.06 -6.75
C TRP A 534 -10.08 13.45 -5.29
N TYR A 535 -9.05 13.89 -4.62
CA TYR A 535 -9.13 14.27 -3.22
C TYR A 535 -9.44 15.76 -3.04
N GLY A 536 -10.34 16.10 -2.11
CA GLY A 536 -10.52 17.43 -1.54
C GLY A 536 -9.91 17.48 -0.15
N LEU A 537 -9.50 18.67 0.31
CA LEU A 537 -9.02 18.84 1.67
C LEU A 537 -10.21 19.22 2.57
N ARG A 538 -10.40 18.48 3.66
CA ARG A 538 -11.42 18.77 4.67
C ARG A 538 -10.82 18.90 6.05
N LEU A 539 -11.43 19.73 6.88
CA LEU A 539 -11.16 19.81 8.30
C LEU A 539 -12.00 18.75 9.01
N THR A 540 -11.36 17.82 9.70
CA THR A 540 -12.05 16.67 10.29
C THR A 540 -11.51 16.34 11.68
N TYR A 541 -12.35 15.74 12.50
CA TYR A 541 -11.95 15.03 13.71
C TYR A 541 -11.67 13.56 13.40
N GLY A 542 -10.63 12.99 14.00
CA GLY A 542 -10.29 11.57 13.92
C GLY A 542 -9.50 11.12 15.13
N LEU A 543 -9.32 9.82 15.29
CA LEU A 543 -8.58 9.18 16.38
C LEU A 543 -7.08 9.19 16.12
#